data_334d6508c2b2a38f1f05500a5a637f35
#
_entry.id   334d6508c2b2a38f1f05500a5a637f35
#
_cell.length_a   1.000
_cell.length_b   1.000
_cell.length_c   1.000
_cell.angle_alpha   90.00
_cell.angle_beta   90.00
_cell.angle_gamma   90.00
#
_symmetry.space_group_name_H-M   'P 1'
#
loop_
_entity.id
_entity.type
_entity.pdbx_description
1 polymer ?
#
loop_
_entity_poly.entity_id
_entity_poly.type
_entity_poly.pdbx_seq_one_letter_code
_entity_poly.pdbx_strand_id
1 'polypeptide(L)'
;MSKRDSTSKESGVSSLIAAIKHFLTSREETIPGIKDVLANISSSVVANNLCESGQAVSPNQQKMLQAAISNIEHKSLLPIRDSLKLAEDELVWRQDDSTYYSADADLGEGYKASNLHTLLIAPANAKYYHPDFTLGFFLLGPFTLYRDHFHLAPELYVNLSPVSGWRLDGGEWRDYGAGSLIWNGPNEVHATRSYDHPFFSIFSWVRNTRSLCKLAEKPDWEKLEKDLHDKKLASIGGRDRLPDTMPDAMPDAMPDATIEKNE
;
A
#
# COMPACT_ATOMS: atom_id res chain seq x y z
N MET A 1 10.35 -27.35 -41.61
CA MET A 1 10.59 -27.19 -40.18
C MET A 1 10.29 -25.73 -39.82
N SER A 2 9.10 -25.52 -39.31
CA SER A 2 8.60 -24.15 -38.92
C SER A 2 9.19 -23.82 -37.56
N LYS A 3 9.99 -22.76 -37.47
CA LYS A 3 10.40 -22.15 -36.21
C LYS A 3 9.15 -21.56 -35.56
N ARG A 4 8.69 -22.13 -34.46
CA ARG A 4 7.72 -21.46 -33.58
C ARG A 4 8.45 -20.27 -32.96
N ASP A 5 8.06 -19.06 -33.35
CA ASP A 5 8.37 -17.84 -32.61
C ASP A 5 7.73 -17.98 -31.22
N SER A 6 8.54 -18.32 -30.24
CA SER A 6 8.17 -18.18 -28.84
C SER A 6 8.33 -16.72 -28.47
N THR A 7 7.33 -15.90 -28.75
CA THR A 7 7.17 -14.63 -28.02
C THR A 7 6.96 -15.01 -26.56
N SER A 8 8.01 -14.91 -25.78
CA SER A 8 7.92 -15.06 -24.33
C SER A 8 6.94 -14.00 -23.82
N LYS A 9 5.80 -14.44 -23.31
CA LYS A 9 4.81 -13.54 -22.69
C LYS A 9 5.56 -12.74 -21.62
N GLU A 10 5.56 -11.44 -21.72
CA GLU A 10 6.18 -10.56 -20.72
C GLU A 10 5.58 -10.89 -19.36
N SER A 11 6.43 -11.02 -18.34
CA SER A 11 6.01 -11.32 -16.98
C SER A 11 5.17 -10.18 -16.41
N GLY A 12 4.09 -10.50 -15.69
CA GLY A 12 3.26 -9.53 -15.00
C GLY A 12 4.08 -8.64 -14.04
N VAL A 13 5.05 -9.22 -13.34
CA VAL A 13 5.98 -8.47 -12.46
C VAL A 13 6.87 -7.51 -13.26
N SER A 14 7.30 -7.87 -14.48
CA SER A 14 8.07 -6.97 -15.35
C SER A 14 7.23 -5.74 -15.73
N SER A 15 5.99 -5.96 -16.17
CA SER A 15 5.04 -4.89 -16.52
C SER A 15 4.75 -4.00 -15.30
N LEU A 16 4.63 -4.59 -14.10
CA LEU A 16 4.40 -3.87 -12.86
C LEU A 16 5.58 -2.97 -12.49
N ILE A 17 6.81 -3.48 -12.58
CA ILE A 17 8.01 -2.67 -12.35
C ILE A 17 8.12 -1.54 -13.38
N ALA A 18 7.77 -1.79 -14.64
CA ALA A 18 7.75 -0.76 -15.67
C ALA A 18 6.72 0.34 -15.38
N ALA A 19 5.52 -0.01 -14.91
CA ALA A 19 4.49 0.95 -14.50
C ALA A 19 4.94 1.80 -13.30
N ILE A 20 5.59 1.20 -12.29
CA ILE A 20 6.16 1.90 -11.14
C ILE A 20 7.26 2.85 -11.60
N LYS A 21 8.18 2.38 -12.44
CA LYS A 21 9.27 3.18 -13.01
C LYS A 21 8.72 4.39 -13.77
N HIS A 22 7.71 4.19 -14.62
CA HIS A 22 7.06 5.28 -15.36
C HIS A 22 6.44 6.32 -14.43
N PHE A 23 5.72 5.88 -13.39
CA PHE A 23 5.12 6.77 -12.39
C PHE A 23 6.19 7.61 -11.67
N LEU A 24 7.30 7.01 -11.26
CA LEU A 24 8.38 7.71 -10.57
C LEU A 24 9.15 8.66 -11.51
N THR A 25 9.41 8.27 -12.77
CA THR A 25 10.10 9.12 -13.74
C THR A 25 9.38 10.46 -13.94
N SER A 26 8.05 10.46 -13.98
CA SER A 26 7.27 11.69 -14.10
C SER A 26 7.38 12.64 -12.90
N ARG A 27 8.04 12.20 -11.81
CA ARG A 27 8.19 12.90 -10.51
C ARG A 27 9.63 13.00 -10.04
N GLU A 28 10.59 12.73 -10.90
CA GLU A 28 12.02 12.58 -10.56
C GLU A 28 12.61 13.77 -9.79
N GLU A 29 12.15 14.99 -10.10
CA GLU A 29 12.64 16.21 -9.48
C GLU A 29 11.86 16.64 -8.22
N THR A 30 10.84 15.87 -7.79
CA THR A 30 9.95 16.30 -6.71
C THR A 30 10.44 15.93 -5.32
N ILE A 31 11.16 14.82 -5.18
CA ILE A 31 11.60 14.29 -3.88
C ILE A 31 13.02 13.72 -4.00
N PRO A 32 13.89 13.95 -3.00
CA PRO A 32 15.18 13.28 -2.90
C PRO A 32 15.02 11.74 -2.96
N GLY A 33 16.00 11.06 -3.53
CA GLY A 33 16.02 9.60 -3.58
C GLY A 33 15.25 8.95 -4.73
N ILE A 34 14.34 9.63 -5.44
CA ILE A 34 13.67 9.05 -6.62
C ILE A 34 14.69 8.64 -7.69
N LYS A 35 15.71 9.47 -7.93
CA LYS A 35 16.80 9.17 -8.88
C LYS A 35 17.52 7.88 -8.51
N ASP A 36 17.81 7.69 -7.23
CA ASP A 36 18.46 6.49 -6.72
C ASP A 36 17.57 5.26 -6.89
N VAL A 37 16.26 5.38 -6.59
CA VAL A 37 15.27 4.30 -6.82
C VAL A 37 15.23 3.92 -8.30
N LEU A 38 15.15 4.89 -9.22
CA LEU A 38 15.12 4.65 -10.67
C LEU A 38 16.41 4.01 -11.19
N ALA A 39 17.57 4.43 -10.67
CA ALA A 39 18.86 3.85 -10.98
C ALA A 39 18.93 2.38 -10.52
N ASN A 40 18.51 2.10 -9.28
CA ASN A 40 18.49 0.75 -8.71
C ASN A 40 17.50 -0.19 -9.46
N ILE A 41 16.31 0.29 -9.83
CA ILE A 41 15.38 -0.45 -10.68
C ILE A 41 16.06 -0.80 -12.02
N SER A 42 16.78 0.15 -12.61
CA SER A 42 17.41 -0.02 -13.93
C SER A 42 18.62 -0.95 -13.91
N SER A 43 19.31 -1.10 -12.78
CA SER A 43 20.44 -2.00 -12.58
C SER A 43 20.06 -3.39 -12.06
N SER A 44 18.79 -3.61 -11.69
CA SER A 44 18.29 -4.89 -11.23
C SER A 44 18.24 -5.91 -12.36
N VAL A 45 18.49 -7.18 -12.04
CA VAL A 45 18.49 -8.30 -12.98
C VAL A 45 17.48 -9.36 -12.57
N VAL A 46 17.04 -10.20 -13.51
CA VAL A 46 16.18 -11.34 -13.18
C VAL A 46 16.93 -12.25 -12.21
N ALA A 47 16.31 -12.64 -11.12
CA ALA A 47 16.92 -13.52 -10.13
C ALA A 47 17.08 -14.93 -10.71
N ASN A 48 18.24 -15.52 -10.47
CA ASN A 48 18.51 -16.90 -10.90
C ASN A 48 17.83 -17.96 -10.00
N ASN A 49 17.46 -17.58 -8.78
CA ASN A 49 16.82 -18.48 -7.82
C ASN A 49 15.33 -18.15 -7.74
N LEU A 50 14.51 -19.20 -7.74
CA LEU A 50 13.07 -19.06 -7.54
C LEU A 50 12.81 -18.46 -6.15
N CYS A 51 11.86 -17.54 -6.09
CA CYS A 51 11.33 -17.04 -4.84
C CYS A 51 10.76 -18.23 -4.05
N GLU A 52 11.17 -18.39 -2.80
CA GLU A 52 10.58 -19.39 -1.92
C GLU A 52 9.05 -19.16 -1.82
N SER A 53 8.29 -20.25 -1.81
CA SER A 53 6.85 -20.17 -1.59
C SER A 53 6.58 -19.47 -0.25
N GLY A 54 5.79 -18.41 -0.27
CA GLY A 54 5.37 -17.72 0.96
C GLY A 54 4.41 -18.57 1.78
N GLN A 55 4.21 -18.17 3.02
CA GLN A 55 3.10 -18.67 3.83
C GLN A 55 1.78 -18.35 3.14
N ALA A 56 0.82 -19.27 3.14
CA ALA A 56 -0.49 -19.00 2.55
C ALA A 56 -1.16 -17.83 3.25
N VAL A 57 -1.56 -16.84 2.47
CA VAL A 57 -2.31 -15.67 2.95
C VAL A 57 -3.68 -16.15 3.42
N SER A 58 -4.10 -15.75 4.62
CA SER A 58 -5.42 -16.12 5.15
C SER A 58 -6.55 -15.53 4.30
N PRO A 59 -7.76 -16.15 4.30
CA PRO A 59 -8.90 -15.61 3.55
C PRO A 59 -9.24 -14.15 3.89
N ASN A 60 -9.06 -13.73 5.14
CA ASN A 60 -9.28 -12.35 5.56
C ASN A 60 -8.22 -11.39 4.99
N GLN A 61 -6.95 -11.78 5.01
CA GLN A 61 -5.87 -11.02 4.41
C GLN A 61 -6.05 -10.92 2.89
N GLN A 62 -6.50 -11.98 2.23
CA GLN A 62 -6.77 -11.96 0.80
C GLN A 62 -7.91 -10.98 0.45
N LYS A 63 -9.00 -10.97 1.21
CA LYS A 63 -10.09 -9.98 1.04
C LYS A 63 -9.58 -8.56 1.24
N MET A 64 -8.75 -8.35 2.25
CA MET A 64 -8.16 -7.06 2.56
C MET A 64 -7.25 -6.58 1.41
N LEU A 65 -6.42 -7.45 0.85
CA LEU A 65 -5.56 -7.17 -0.29
C LEU A 65 -6.38 -6.81 -1.54
N GLN A 66 -7.42 -7.59 -1.85
CA GLN A 66 -8.32 -7.31 -2.97
C GLN A 66 -9.03 -5.97 -2.81
N ALA A 67 -9.50 -5.64 -1.59
CA ALA A 67 -10.08 -4.33 -1.30
C ALA A 67 -9.06 -3.20 -1.49
N ALA A 68 -7.83 -3.36 -1.01
CA ALA A 68 -6.77 -2.39 -1.17
C ALA A 68 -6.44 -2.12 -2.64
N ILE A 69 -6.31 -3.17 -3.46
CA ILE A 69 -6.06 -3.04 -4.91
C ILE A 69 -7.25 -2.37 -5.61
N SER A 70 -8.48 -2.72 -5.23
CA SER A 70 -9.69 -2.15 -5.83
C SER A 70 -9.85 -0.66 -5.52
N ASN A 71 -9.38 -0.20 -4.37
CA ASN A 71 -9.42 1.20 -3.93
C ASN A 71 -8.38 2.10 -4.62
N ILE A 72 -7.52 1.55 -5.49
CA ILE A 72 -6.61 2.36 -6.30
C ILE A 72 -7.40 2.98 -7.46
N GLU A 73 -7.94 4.18 -7.25
CA GLU A 73 -8.78 4.88 -8.23
C GLU A 73 -8.11 6.13 -8.82
N HIS A 74 -7.04 6.62 -8.20
CA HIS A 74 -6.34 7.82 -8.69
C HIS A 74 -5.74 7.57 -10.09
N LYS A 75 -6.06 8.43 -11.05
CA LYS A 75 -5.75 8.24 -12.49
C LYS A 75 -4.29 7.91 -12.77
N SER A 76 -3.35 8.56 -12.08
CA SER A 76 -1.92 8.32 -12.30
C SER A 76 -1.44 6.96 -11.77
N LEU A 77 -2.24 6.28 -10.92
CA LEU A 77 -1.93 4.98 -10.33
C LEU A 77 -2.62 3.82 -11.06
N LEU A 78 -3.56 4.08 -11.96
CA LEU A 78 -4.28 3.03 -12.69
C LEU A 78 -3.34 2.07 -13.43
N PRO A 79 -2.27 2.51 -14.12
CA PRO A 79 -1.33 1.58 -14.75
C PRO A 79 -0.66 0.62 -13.75
N ILE A 80 -0.36 1.10 -12.54
CA ILE A 80 0.19 0.27 -11.45
C ILE A 80 -0.85 -0.74 -10.98
N ARG A 81 -2.09 -0.30 -10.72
CA ARG A 81 -3.20 -1.18 -10.33
C ARG A 81 -3.43 -2.30 -11.34
N ASP A 82 -3.50 -1.95 -12.62
CA ASP A 82 -3.82 -2.91 -13.68
C ASP A 82 -2.67 -3.90 -13.89
N SER A 83 -1.41 -3.43 -13.80
CA SER A 83 -0.23 -4.32 -13.83
C SER A 83 -0.14 -5.20 -12.58
N LEU A 84 -0.55 -4.70 -11.40
CA LEU A 84 -0.59 -5.47 -10.15
C LEU A 84 -1.56 -6.65 -10.27
N LYS A 85 -2.74 -6.43 -10.87
CA LYS A 85 -3.72 -7.50 -11.17
C LYS A 85 -3.15 -8.54 -12.15
N LEU A 86 -2.40 -8.12 -13.17
CA LEU A 86 -1.76 -9.02 -14.11
C LEU A 86 -0.62 -9.85 -13.50
N ALA A 87 0.00 -9.34 -12.44
CA ALA A 87 1.09 -9.98 -11.72
C ALA A 87 0.60 -10.86 -10.55
N GLU A 88 -0.70 -10.90 -10.25
CA GLU A 88 -1.27 -11.50 -9.03
C GLU A 88 -0.72 -12.91 -8.75
N ASP A 89 -0.70 -13.78 -9.74
CA ASP A 89 -0.23 -15.17 -9.62
C ASP A 89 1.30 -15.29 -9.47
N GLU A 90 2.05 -14.21 -9.73
CA GLU A 90 3.50 -14.18 -9.64
C GLU A 90 3.99 -13.55 -8.32
N LEU A 91 3.08 -12.92 -7.55
CA LEU A 91 3.39 -12.23 -6.32
C LEU A 91 3.28 -13.16 -5.11
N VAL A 92 4.32 -13.18 -4.30
CA VAL A 92 4.36 -13.97 -3.07
C VAL A 92 4.19 -13.02 -1.89
N TRP A 93 2.97 -12.99 -1.36
CA TRP A 93 2.64 -12.20 -0.18
C TRP A 93 3.07 -12.91 1.10
N ARG A 94 3.63 -12.15 2.03
CA ARG A 94 4.11 -12.64 3.34
C ARG A 94 3.66 -11.70 4.44
N GLN A 95 3.40 -12.26 5.59
CA GLN A 95 3.29 -11.50 6.82
C GLN A 95 4.71 -11.29 7.37
N ASP A 96 4.99 -10.09 7.91
CA ASP A 96 6.23 -9.87 8.64
C ASP A 96 6.16 -10.63 9.98
N ASP A 97 7.10 -11.55 10.13
CA ASP A 97 7.25 -12.43 11.29
C ASP A 97 8.49 -12.07 12.13
N SER A 98 8.84 -10.80 12.17
CA SER A 98 10.05 -10.25 12.82
C SER A 98 11.30 -10.25 11.93
N THR A 99 11.16 -10.36 10.62
CA THR A 99 12.30 -10.27 9.70
C THR A 99 12.95 -8.87 9.71
N TYR A 100 12.13 -7.84 9.88
CA TYR A 100 12.57 -6.45 9.85
C TYR A 100 12.84 -5.84 11.22
N TYR A 101 12.44 -6.51 12.30
CA TYR A 101 12.59 -6.06 13.69
C TYR A 101 13.29 -7.09 14.56
N SER A 102 13.78 -6.68 15.72
CA SER A 102 14.19 -7.64 16.75
C SER A 102 12.96 -8.42 17.26
N ALA A 103 13.18 -9.67 17.68
CA ALA A 103 12.09 -10.57 18.09
C ALA A 103 11.27 -10.08 19.30
N ASP A 104 11.82 -9.15 20.09
CA ASP A 104 11.20 -8.53 21.26
C ASP A 104 10.48 -7.20 20.94
N ALA A 105 10.49 -6.74 19.67
CA ALA A 105 9.84 -5.49 19.30
C ALA A 105 8.32 -5.60 19.40
N ASP A 106 7.70 -4.69 20.17
CA ASP A 106 6.25 -4.60 20.28
C ASP A 106 5.66 -3.70 19.20
N LEU A 107 5.24 -4.31 18.09
CA LEU A 107 4.68 -3.61 16.93
C LEU A 107 3.18 -3.30 17.06
N GLY A 108 2.56 -3.66 18.18
CA GLY A 108 1.12 -3.54 18.39
C GLY A 108 0.31 -4.66 17.71
N GLU A 109 -0.83 -5.00 18.32
CA GLU A 109 -1.67 -6.12 17.85
C GLU A 109 -2.27 -5.86 16.45
N GLY A 110 -2.62 -4.63 16.14
CA GLY A 110 -3.15 -4.27 14.82
C GLY A 110 -2.16 -4.56 13.68
N TYR A 111 -0.90 -4.18 13.86
CA TYR A 111 0.17 -4.48 12.92
C TYR A 111 0.36 -6.00 12.77
N LYS A 112 0.55 -6.71 13.88
CA LYS A 112 0.77 -8.16 13.88
C LYS A 112 -0.35 -8.93 13.18
N ALA A 113 -1.59 -8.48 13.36
CA ALA A 113 -2.76 -9.15 12.79
C ALA A 113 -2.98 -8.87 11.30
N SER A 114 -2.44 -7.79 10.75
CA SER A 114 -2.91 -7.30 9.44
C SER A 114 -1.82 -6.90 8.45
N ASN A 115 -0.53 -6.94 8.83
CA ASN A 115 0.52 -6.58 7.89
C ASN A 115 0.69 -7.65 6.80
N LEU A 116 0.96 -7.18 5.57
CA LEU A 116 1.39 -8.01 4.44
C LEU A 116 2.40 -7.25 3.61
N HIS A 117 3.37 -7.95 3.07
CA HIS A 117 4.30 -7.40 2.09
C HIS A 117 4.60 -8.40 0.97
N THR A 118 5.04 -7.88 -0.17
CA THR A 118 5.59 -8.66 -1.27
C THR A 118 6.78 -7.93 -1.89
N LEU A 119 7.79 -8.66 -2.33
CA LEU A 119 9.01 -8.11 -2.89
C LEU A 119 9.05 -8.33 -4.40
N LEU A 120 9.31 -7.27 -5.15
CA LEU A 120 9.53 -7.29 -6.60
C LEU A 120 11.01 -7.37 -6.94
N ILE A 121 11.82 -6.58 -6.22
CA ILE A 121 13.28 -6.49 -6.34
C ILE A 121 13.85 -6.55 -4.93
N ALA A 122 14.80 -7.44 -4.67
CA ALA A 122 15.45 -7.53 -3.37
C ALA A 122 16.76 -8.35 -3.44
N PRO A 123 17.58 -8.34 -2.38
CA PRO A 123 18.74 -9.23 -2.26
C PRO A 123 18.36 -10.72 -2.17
N ALA A 124 17.11 -11.02 -1.79
CA ALA A 124 16.57 -12.38 -1.70
C ALA A 124 15.04 -12.36 -1.83
N ASN A 125 14.44 -13.54 -2.10
CA ASN A 125 12.98 -13.76 -2.08
C ASN A 125 12.17 -12.83 -3.01
N ALA A 126 12.76 -12.38 -4.11
CA ALA A 126 12.12 -11.55 -5.12
C ALA A 126 12.41 -12.09 -6.52
N LYS A 127 11.56 -11.74 -7.50
CA LYS A 127 11.74 -12.11 -8.90
C LYS A 127 12.91 -11.41 -9.55
N TYR A 128 13.24 -10.22 -9.09
CA TYR A 128 14.41 -9.46 -9.51
C TYR A 128 15.40 -9.31 -8.36
N TYR A 129 16.66 -9.44 -8.70
CA TYR A 129 17.77 -9.33 -7.77
C TYR A 129 18.44 -7.97 -7.85
N HIS A 130 18.72 -7.42 -6.68
CA HIS A 130 19.68 -6.31 -6.50
C HIS A 130 20.37 -6.50 -5.14
N PRO A 131 21.72 -6.34 -5.04
CA PRO A 131 22.47 -6.70 -3.84
C PRO A 131 22.14 -5.83 -2.61
N ASP A 132 21.70 -4.59 -2.80
CA ASP A 132 21.42 -3.63 -1.73
C ASP A 132 20.32 -2.63 -2.10
N PHE A 133 19.20 -3.15 -2.63
CA PHE A 133 17.98 -2.40 -2.93
C PHE A 133 16.77 -3.29 -2.71
N THR A 134 15.71 -2.72 -2.17
CA THR A 134 14.42 -3.40 -2.04
C THR A 134 13.32 -2.54 -2.64
N LEU A 135 12.47 -3.14 -3.46
CA LEU A 135 11.23 -2.58 -3.98
C LEU A 135 10.13 -3.60 -3.77
N GLY A 136 9.04 -3.17 -3.17
CA GLY A 136 7.91 -4.06 -2.91
C GLY A 136 6.62 -3.31 -2.60
N PHE A 137 5.62 -4.06 -2.17
CA PHE A 137 4.36 -3.52 -1.66
C PHE A 137 4.23 -3.85 -0.18
N PHE A 138 3.63 -2.91 0.54
CA PHE A 138 3.31 -3.04 1.95
C PHE A 138 1.85 -2.69 2.20
N LEU A 139 1.17 -3.49 3.02
CA LEU A 139 -0.23 -3.36 3.34
C LEU A 139 -0.45 -3.51 4.84
N LEU A 140 -1.31 -2.65 5.39
CA LEU A 140 -1.87 -2.78 6.73
C LEU A 140 -3.39 -2.79 6.67
N GLY A 141 -4.01 -3.51 7.59
CA GLY A 141 -5.46 -3.51 7.73
C GLY A 141 -6.05 -2.14 8.07
N PRO A 142 -7.38 -1.98 7.91
CA PRO A 142 -8.07 -0.78 8.34
C PRO A 142 -7.91 -0.52 9.84
N PHE A 143 -7.92 0.75 10.23
CA PHE A 143 -7.83 1.22 11.62
C PHE A 143 -6.61 0.67 12.37
N THR A 144 -5.47 0.66 11.69
CA THR A 144 -4.19 0.15 12.22
C THR A 144 -3.18 1.27 12.34
N LEU A 145 -2.47 1.30 13.47
CA LEU A 145 -1.28 2.10 13.69
C LEU A 145 -0.05 1.26 13.35
N TYR A 146 0.83 1.78 12.50
CA TYR A 146 2.22 1.35 12.41
C TYR A 146 3.04 2.30 13.25
N ARG A 147 3.51 1.81 14.39
CA ARG A 147 4.16 2.60 15.44
C ARG A 147 5.40 3.31 14.93
N ASP A 148 5.77 4.39 15.60
CA ASP A 148 6.98 5.15 15.28
C ASP A 148 8.20 4.26 15.32
N HIS A 149 8.94 4.28 14.22
CA HIS A 149 10.14 3.49 14.02
C HIS A 149 11.13 4.22 13.12
N PHE A 150 12.34 3.72 13.08
CA PHE A 150 13.40 4.22 12.22
C PHE A 150 14.36 3.09 11.82
N HIS A 151 15.07 3.29 10.74
CA HIS A 151 16.08 2.38 10.22
C HIS A 151 17.14 3.13 9.42
N LEU A 152 18.30 2.49 9.20
CA LEU A 152 19.41 3.10 8.46
C LEU A 152 19.13 3.21 6.95
N ALA A 153 18.30 2.35 6.39
CA ALA A 153 17.92 2.40 4.99
C ALA A 153 17.14 3.69 4.68
N PRO A 154 17.56 4.53 3.72
CA PRO A 154 16.70 5.59 3.21
C PRO A 154 15.50 4.96 2.49
N GLU A 155 14.30 5.48 2.71
CA GLU A 155 13.07 4.86 2.24
C GLU A 155 12.15 5.83 1.50
N LEU A 156 11.63 5.37 0.37
CA LEU A 156 10.57 6.03 -0.36
C LEU A 156 9.29 5.22 -0.28
N TYR A 157 8.19 5.85 0.13
CA TYR A 157 6.83 5.33 -0.03
C TYR A 157 6.08 6.05 -1.14
N VAL A 158 5.27 5.28 -1.88
CA VAL A 158 4.22 5.80 -2.75
C VAL A 158 2.89 5.37 -2.14
N ASN A 159 2.10 6.31 -1.64
CA ASN A 159 0.79 5.98 -1.09
C ASN A 159 -0.20 5.61 -2.21
N LEU A 160 -0.74 4.40 -2.15
CA LEU A 160 -1.75 3.90 -3.10
C LEU A 160 -3.17 4.00 -2.53
N SER A 161 -3.30 4.14 -1.20
CA SER A 161 -4.58 4.28 -0.52
C SER A 161 -5.22 5.63 -0.82
N PRO A 162 -6.56 5.76 -0.74
CA PRO A 162 -7.24 7.05 -0.89
C PRO A 162 -6.68 8.13 0.04
N VAL A 163 -6.42 7.76 1.29
CA VAL A 163 -5.75 8.59 2.30
C VAL A 163 -5.03 7.72 3.32
N SER A 164 -3.91 8.21 3.85
CA SER A 164 -3.19 7.61 4.99
C SER A 164 -2.62 8.70 5.88
N GLY A 165 -2.61 8.47 7.19
CA GLY A 165 -1.99 9.40 8.13
C GLY A 165 -0.53 9.07 8.34
N TRP A 166 0.32 10.09 8.41
CA TRP A 166 1.75 9.98 8.63
C TRP A 166 2.23 10.93 9.72
N ARG A 167 3.14 10.46 10.52
CA ARG A 167 3.90 11.27 11.47
C ARG A 167 5.38 11.13 11.12
N LEU A 168 6.01 12.22 10.72
CA LEU A 168 7.39 12.27 10.27
C LEU A 168 8.22 13.02 11.30
N ASP A 169 9.41 12.53 11.60
CA ASP A 169 10.37 13.09 12.57
C ASP A 169 9.73 13.38 13.96
N GLY A 170 8.79 12.53 14.37
CA GLY A 170 8.08 12.66 15.64
C GLY A 170 7.18 13.90 15.75
N GLY A 171 6.91 14.58 14.63
CA GLY A 171 6.07 15.78 14.55
C GLY A 171 4.57 15.49 14.59
N GLU A 172 3.80 16.41 13.99
CA GLU A 172 2.34 16.30 13.92
C GLU A 172 1.88 15.30 12.84
N TRP A 173 0.73 14.66 13.07
CA TRP A 173 0.08 13.81 12.09
C TRP A 173 -0.43 14.62 10.91
N ARG A 174 -0.12 14.15 9.70
CA ARG A 174 -0.60 14.72 8.44
C ARG A 174 -1.17 13.64 7.56
N ASP A 175 -2.24 13.96 6.83
CA ASP A 175 -2.87 13.04 5.91
C ASP A 175 -2.32 13.23 4.49
N TYR A 176 -2.04 12.11 3.83
CA TYR A 176 -1.53 12.06 2.45
C TYR A 176 -2.49 11.29 1.58
N GLY A 177 -2.89 11.89 0.46
CA GLY A 177 -3.76 11.26 -0.52
C GLY A 177 -3.04 10.28 -1.45
N ALA A 178 -3.82 9.60 -2.29
CA ALA A 178 -3.30 8.67 -3.28
C ALA A 178 -2.30 9.32 -4.25
N GLY A 179 -1.19 8.66 -4.50
CA GLY A 179 -0.09 9.14 -5.34
C GLY A 179 0.91 10.05 -4.64
N SER A 180 0.70 10.35 -3.35
CA SER A 180 1.70 11.07 -2.54
C SER A 180 2.96 10.25 -2.39
N LEU A 181 4.08 10.96 -2.37
CA LEU A 181 5.42 10.41 -2.16
C LEU A 181 5.90 10.84 -0.78
N ILE A 182 6.33 9.90 0.04
CA ILE A 182 6.87 10.15 1.37
C ILE A 182 8.30 9.65 1.40
N TRP A 183 9.22 10.53 1.78
CA TRP A 183 10.64 10.22 1.88
C TRP A 183 11.08 10.25 3.33
N ASN A 184 11.72 9.18 3.76
CA ASN A 184 12.36 9.06 5.06
C ASN A 184 13.86 8.92 4.84
N GLY A 185 14.65 9.86 5.34
CA GLY A 185 16.09 9.78 5.35
C GLY A 185 16.61 8.71 6.32
N PRO A 186 17.93 8.44 6.31
CA PRO A 186 18.51 7.47 7.23
C PRO A 186 18.24 7.85 8.69
N ASN A 187 17.67 6.93 9.46
CA ASN A 187 17.29 7.08 10.86
C ASN A 187 16.23 8.17 11.14
N GLU A 188 15.53 8.67 10.15
CA GLU A 188 14.37 9.52 10.37
C GLU A 188 13.21 8.72 10.94
N VAL A 189 12.66 9.19 12.08
CA VAL A 189 11.54 8.55 12.75
C VAL A 189 10.27 8.77 11.95
N HIS A 190 9.55 7.70 11.66
CA HIS A 190 8.28 7.79 10.95
C HIS A 190 7.25 6.78 11.46
N ALA A 191 5.98 7.14 11.33
CA ALA A 191 4.84 6.30 11.66
C ALA A 191 3.74 6.50 10.62
N THR A 192 2.90 5.48 10.41
CA THR A 192 1.71 5.61 9.58
C THR A 192 0.50 5.01 10.26
N ARG A 193 -0.69 5.49 9.88
CA ARG A 193 -1.97 4.92 10.31
C ARG A 193 -2.93 4.82 9.14
N SER A 194 -3.71 3.76 9.18
CA SER A 194 -4.83 3.55 8.27
C SER A 194 -6.14 4.04 8.90
N TYR A 195 -7.14 4.27 8.06
CA TYR A 195 -8.48 4.66 8.46
C TYR A 195 -9.48 3.53 8.19
N ASP A 196 -10.63 3.80 7.62
CA ASP A 196 -11.69 2.82 7.31
C ASP A 196 -11.37 1.89 6.14
N HIS A 197 -10.25 2.12 5.46
CA HIS A 197 -9.72 1.29 4.38
C HIS A 197 -8.28 0.86 4.69
N PRO A 198 -7.78 -0.23 4.07
CA PRO A 198 -6.39 -0.64 4.24
C PRO A 198 -5.41 0.44 3.81
N PHE A 199 -4.32 0.61 4.55
CA PHE A 199 -3.14 1.29 4.04
C PHE A 199 -2.46 0.39 3.03
N PHE A 200 -2.19 0.90 1.84
CA PHE A 200 -1.49 0.18 0.79
C PHE A 200 -0.47 1.10 0.13
N SER A 201 0.74 0.64 -0.02
CA SER A 201 1.84 1.44 -0.55
C SER A 201 2.83 0.60 -1.35
N ILE A 202 3.53 1.26 -2.27
CA ILE A 202 4.84 0.80 -2.72
C ILE A 202 5.86 1.33 -1.71
N PHE A 203 6.81 0.49 -1.32
CA PHE A 203 7.95 0.91 -0.52
C PHE A 203 9.26 0.55 -1.23
N SER A 204 10.30 1.33 -0.99
CA SER A 204 11.64 0.99 -1.46
C SER A 204 12.71 1.45 -0.47
N TRP A 205 13.57 0.52 -0.10
CA TRP A 205 14.81 0.79 0.63
C TRP A 205 15.95 0.94 -0.37
N VAL A 206 16.49 2.15 -0.46
CA VAL A 206 17.41 2.53 -1.53
C VAL A 206 18.80 1.90 -1.36
N ARG A 207 19.18 1.62 -0.11
CA ARG A 207 20.43 0.96 0.30
C ARG A 207 20.32 0.52 1.76
N ASN A 208 21.34 -0.20 2.27
CA ASN A 208 21.37 -0.71 3.65
C ASN A 208 20.17 -1.63 3.95
N THR A 209 19.74 -2.42 2.98
CA THR A 209 18.53 -3.26 3.03
C THR A 209 18.58 -4.37 4.08
N ARG A 210 19.72 -4.57 4.73
CA ARG A 210 19.90 -5.52 5.84
C ARG A 210 19.81 -4.86 7.23
N SER A 211 19.54 -3.55 7.28
CA SER A 211 19.37 -2.87 8.56
C SER A 211 18.05 -3.28 9.21
N LEU A 212 18.09 -3.45 10.54
CA LEU A 212 16.87 -3.69 11.30
C LEU A 212 16.20 -2.35 11.63
N CYS A 213 14.88 -2.38 11.63
CA CYS A 213 14.05 -1.32 12.17
C CYS A 213 14.11 -1.32 13.70
N LYS A 214 14.02 -0.14 14.29
CA LYS A 214 13.93 0.07 15.74
C LYS A 214 12.72 0.93 16.05
N LEU A 215 12.02 0.60 17.11
CA LEU A 215 10.93 1.41 17.62
C LEU A 215 11.46 2.71 18.25
N ALA A 216 10.76 3.81 17.98
CA ALA A 216 10.94 5.09 18.64
C ALA A 216 9.74 5.32 19.56
N GLU A 217 9.81 4.82 20.80
CA GLU A 217 8.69 4.81 21.75
C GLU A 217 8.04 6.19 21.90
N LYS A 218 6.72 6.20 21.88
CA LYS A 218 5.88 7.38 22.06
C LYS A 218 4.79 7.11 23.09
N PRO A 219 4.50 8.07 23.98
CA PRO A 219 3.52 7.87 25.05
C PRO A 219 2.07 7.84 24.57
N ASP A 220 1.80 8.17 23.31
CA ASP A 220 0.47 8.27 22.73
C ASP A 220 0.01 7.02 21.96
N TRP A 221 0.84 5.99 21.80
CA TRP A 221 0.50 4.79 21.03
C TRP A 221 -0.77 4.10 21.52
N GLU A 222 -0.85 3.83 22.83
CA GLU A 222 -2.03 3.16 23.41
C GLU A 222 -3.32 3.95 23.14
N LYS A 223 -3.26 5.28 23.29
CA LYS A 223 -4.40 6.15 23.01
C LYS A 223 -4.77 6.11 21.53
N LEU A 224 -3.80 6.20 20.63
CA LEU A 224 -4.03 6.16 19.17
C LEU A 224 -4.63 4.82 18.74
N GLU A 225 -4.10 3.72 19.23
CA GLU A 225 -4.62 2.37 18.94
C GLU A 225 -6.04 2.19 19.45
N LYS A 226 -6.32 2.68 20.67
CA LYS A 226 -7.67 2.69 21.23
C LYS A 226 -8.63 3.54 20.39
N ASP A 227 -8.25 4.75 20.02
CA ASP A 227 -9.08 5.65 19.19
C ASP A 227 -9.39 5.02 17.81
N LEU A 228 -8.42 4.32 17.21
CA LEU A 228 -8.62 3.58 15.96
C LEU A 228 -9.54 2.37 16.16
N HIS A 229 -9.37 1.63 17.25
CA HIS A 229 -10.23 0.51 17.58
C HIS A 229 -11.69 0.93 17.80
N ASP A 230 -11.93 2.01 18.54
CA ASP A 230 -13.27 2.56 18.81
C ASP A 230 -13.95 3.00 17.50
N LYS A 231 -13.21 3.63 16.58
CA LYS A 231 -13.70 3.96 15.24
C LYS A 231 -14.04 2.72 14.41
N LYS A 232 -13.24 1.66 14.50
CA LYS A 232 -13.52 0.38 13.86
C LYS A 232 -14.85 -0.21 14.36
N LEU A 233 -15.07 -0.24 15.66
CA LEU A 233 -16.32 -0.75 16.25
C LEU A 233 -17.53 0.08 15.80
N ALA A 234 -17.40 1.41 15.78
CA ALA A 234 -18.46 2.31 15.32
C ALA A 234 -18.81 2.08 13.84
N SER A 235 -17.82 1.81 12.99
CA SER A 235 -18.03 1.52 11.56
C SER A 235 -18.79 0.21 11.32
N ILE A 236 -18.58 -0.80 12.16
CA ILE A 236 -19.27 -2.09 12.09
C ILE A 236 -20.69 -1.94 12.60
N GLY A 237 -20.89 -1.33 13.77
CA GLY A 237 -22.20 -1.14 14.38
C GLY A 237 -23.14 -0.20 13.61
N GLY A 238 -22.59 0.70 12.75
CA GLY A 238 -23.37 1.53 11.85
C GLY A 238 -23.90 0.81 10.61
N ARG A 239 -23.28 -0.28 10.19
CA ARG A 239 -23.72 -1.09 9.03
C ARG A 239 -24.87 -2.04 9.35
N ASP A 240 -25.06 -2.39 10.61
CA ASP A 240 -26.18 -3.25 11.05
C ASP A 240 -27.48 -2.48 11.28
N ARG A 241 -27.46 -1.15 11.20
CA ARG A 241 -28.67 -0.33 11.18
C ARG A 241 -29.08 -0.08 9.73
N LEU A 242 -29.75 -1.04 9.11
CA LEU A 242 -30.61 -0.78 7.97
C LEU A 242 -31.66 0.25 8.45
N PRO A 243 -31.93 1.31 7.68
CA PRO A 243 -33.06 2.19 8.01
C PRO A 243 -34.34 1.37 7.89
N ASP A 244 -34.91 0.98 9.04
CA ASP A 244 -36.33 0.67 9.11
C ASP A 244 -37.08 1.92 8.70
N THR A 245 -37.88 1.77 7.67
CA THR A 245 -38.84 2.67 7.04
C THR A 245 -38.42 3.20 5.69
N MET A 246 -38.90 2.53 4.64
CA MET A 246 -39.30 3.23 3.42
C MET A 246 -40.40 4.24 3.81
N PRO A 247 -40.31 5.51 3.44
CA PRO A 247 -41.48 6.37 3.51
C PRO A 247 -42.50 5.88 2.49
N ASP A 248 -43.73 5.67 2.98
CA ASP A 248 -44.92 5.33 2.18
C ASP A 248 -45.08 6.31 1.01
N ALA A 249 -45.43 5.69 -0.12
CA ALA A 249 -46.08 6.23 -1.30
C ALA A 249 -46.12 7.76 -1.49
N MET A 250 -45.51 8.20 -2.58
CA MET A 250 -45.81 9.48 -3.22
C MET A 250 -47.30 9.54 -3.56
N PRO A 251 -48.01 10.67 -3.24
CA PRO A 251 -49.32 10.91 -3.79
C PRO A 251 -49.25 11.26 -5.26
N ASP A 252 -50.27 10.71 -5.99
CA ASP A 252 -50.50 10.92 -7.42
C ASP A 252 -50.61 12.37 -7.84
N ALA A 253 -50.05 12.63 -9.02
CA ALA A 253 -50.47 13.57 -10.06
C ALA A 253 -50.77 15.03 -9.65
N MET A 254 -49.89 15.94 -10.08
CA MET A 254 -50.26 17.32 -10.39
C MET A 254 -50.75 17.43 -11.85
N PRO A 255 -51.82 18.23 -12.10
CA PRO A 255 -52.37 18.37 -13.46
C PRO A 255 -51.57 19.36 -14.31
N ASP A 256 -51.64 19.09 -15.58
CA ASP A 256 -51.14 19.78 -16.75
C ASP A 256 -51.33 21.32 -16.69
N ALA A 257 -50.25 22.04 -16.74
CA ALA A 257 -50.31 23.52 -16.91
C ALA A 257 -50.10 23.87 -18.40
N THR A 258 -51.17 24.19 -19.08
CA THR A 258 -51.28 24.78 -20.39
C THR A 258 -50.39 26.03 -20.52
N ILE A 259 -49.54 26.04 -21.52
CA ILE A 259 -48.79 27.20 -22.00
C ILE A 259 -49.72 28.06 -22.85
N GLU A 260 -50.15 29.19 -22.36
CA GLU A 260 -50.68 30.29 -23.19
C GLU A 260 -49.48 31.06 -23.81
N LYS A 261 -49.49 31.08 -25.14
CA LYS A 261 -48.75 32.05 -25.97
C LYS A 261 -49.46 33.36 -25.95
N ASN A 262 -48.79 34.44 -25.61
CA ASN A 262 -49.18 35.80 -26.04
C ASN A 262 -47.99 36.50 -26.69
N GLU A 263 -48.31 37.06 -27.81
CA GLU A 263 -47.73 37.90 -28.83
C GLU A 263 -46.47 38.71 -28.46
#